data_c6039b758127127d05aa87d9b04356bc
#
_entry.id   c6039b758127127d05aa87d9b04356bc
#
_cell.length_a   1.000
_cell.length_b   1.000
_cell.length_c   1.000
_cell.angle_alpha   90.00
_cell.angle_beta   90.00
_cell.angle_gamma   90.00
#
_symmetry.space_group_name_H-M   'P 1'
#
loop_
_entity.id
_entity.type
_entity.pdbx_description
1 polymer ?
#
loop_
_entity_poly.entity_id
_entity_poly.type
_entity_poly.pdbx_seq_one_letter_code
_entity_poly.pdbx_strand_id
1 'polypeptide(L)'
;MNKFTTLTLFITGFILNQQIYANSKEQLFYDAVRFESTGQISAAISLYEQIAKEASSSNLHGNLANLYFKSEDYGRSILNYRKALNLDNDNRDFHYNLVFTQKDLSDIMRFSDEAVSR
;
A
#
# COMPACT_ATOMS: atom_id res chain seq x y z
N MET A 1 37.60 15.02 -25.72
CA MET A 1 36.15 15.16 -25.59
C MET A 1 35.83 16.55 -25.03
N ASN A 2 34.93 17.27 -25.67
CA ASN A 2 34.62 18.64 -25.26
C ASN A 2 33.79 18.60 -23.97
N LYS A 3 33.98 19.58 -23.04
CA LYS A 3 33.27 19.66 -21.75
C LYS A 3 31.74 19.63 -21.91
N PHE A 4 31.22 20.21 -23.03
CA PHE A 4 29.80 20.18 -23.35
C PHE A 4 29.27 18.80 -23.72
N THR A 5 30.04 17.97 -24.44
CA THR A 5 29.65 16.61 -24.78
C THR A 5 29.62 15.70 -23.56
N THR A 6 30.56 15.87 -22.64
CA THR A 6 30.60 15.13 -21.37
C THR A 6 29.39 15.47 -20.49
N LEU A 7 29.07 16.76 -20.36
CA LEU A 7 27.90 17.22 -19.59
C LEU A 7 26.59 16.69 -20.16
N THR A 8 26.44 16.70 -21.50
CA THR A 8 25.26 16.17 -22.19
C THR A 8 25.08 14.67 -21.92
N LEU A 9 26.16 13.89 -21.95
CA LEU A 9 26.14 12.45 -21.63
C LEU A 9 25.72 12.18 -20.19
N PHE A 10 26.18 12.98 -19.22
CA PHE A 10 25.74 12.85 -17.82
C PHE A 10 24.27 13.18 -17.62
N ILE A 11 23.76 14.24 -18.26
CA ILE A 11 22.35 14.64 -18.17
C ILE A 11 21.45 13.58 -18.81
N THR A 12 21.80 13.08 -19.98
CA THR A 12 21.02 12.02 -20.65
C THR A 12 21.02 10.71 -19.86
N GLY A 13 22.16 10.32 -19.30
CA GLY A 13 22.27 9.14 -18.42
C GLY A 13 21.42 9.29 -17.16
N PHE A 14 21.40 10.47 -16.55
CA PHE A 14 20.58 10.74 -15.37
C PHE A 14 19.08 10.69 -15.71
N ILE A 15 18.65 11.28 -16.83
CA ILE A 15 17.24 11.26 -17.28
C ILE A 15 16.80 9.83 -17.60
N LEU A 16 17.61 9.04 -18.31
CA LEU A 16 17.31 7.64 -18.62
C LEU A 16 17.18 6.80 -17.35
N ASN A 17 18.04 7.03 -16.37
CA ASN A 17 17.95 6.33 -15.08
C ASN A 17 16.66 6.66 -14.33
N GLN A 18 16.24 7.92 -14.30
CA GLN A 18 14.96 8.33 -13.72
C GLN A 18 13.75 7.67 -14.43
N GLN A 19 13.84 7.56 -15.76
CA GLN A 19 12.78 6.91 -16.56
C GLN A 19 12.66 5.42 -16.24
N ILE A 20 13.79 4.71 -16.07
CA ILE A 20 13.79 3.29 -15.72
C ILE A 20 13.17 3.07 -14.33
N TYR A 21 13.49 3.92 -13.35
CA TYR A 21 12.90 3.82 -11.99
C TYR A 21 11.40 4.12 -11.99
N ALA A 22 10.95 5.13 -12.72
CA ALA A 22 9.53 5.45 -12.87
C ALA A 22 8.76 4.28 -13.49
N ASN A 23 9.26 3.72 -14.59
CA ASN A 23 8.63 2.58 -15.25
C ASN A 23 8.56 1.33 -14.35
N SER A 24 9.58 1.10 -13.51
CA SER A 24 9.57 -0.05 -12.60
C SER A 24 8.51 0.09 -11.50
N LYS A 25 8.28 1.27 -10.97
CA LYS A 25 7.22 1.52 -9.97
C LYS A 25 5.83 1.38 -10.56
N GLU A 26 5.60 1.95 -11.73
CA GLU A 26 4.35 1.80 -12.45
C GLU A 26 4.05 0.31 -12.75
N GLN A 27 5.06 -0.43 -13.21
CA GLN A 27 4.90 -1.86 -13.47
C GLN A 27 4.54 -2.64 -12.21
N LEU A 28 5.22 -2.37 -11.09
CA LEU A 28 4.89 -2.99 -9.80
C LEU A 28 3.45 -2.69 -9.37
N PHE A 29 2.98 -1.47 -9.59
CA PHE A 29 1.61 -1.09 -9.28
C PHE A 29 0.59 -1.84 -10.16
N TYR A 30 0.83 -1.92 -11.47
CA TYR A 30 -0.03 -2.69 -12.38
C TYR A 30 -0.07 -4.18 -12.02
N ASP A 31 1.07 -4.75 -11.66
CA ASP A 31 1.14 -6.14 -11.23
C ASP A 31 0.40 -6.36 -9.90
N ALA A 32 0.50 -5.42 -8.96
CA ALA A 32 -0.26 -5.48 -7.70
C ALA A 32 -1.77 -5.44 -7.93
N VAL A 33 -2.25 -4.52 -8.77
CA VAL A 33 -3.67 -4.43 -9.15
C VAL A 33 -4.15 -5.71 -9.85
N ARG A 34 -3.34 -6.27 -10.73
CA ARG A 34 -3.65 -7.53 -11.41
C ARG A 34 -3.77 -8.69 -10.42
N PHE A 35 -2.84 -8.82 -9.48
CA PHE A 35 -2.92 -9.86 -8.44
C PHE A 35 -4.12 -9.67 -7.53
N GLU A 36 -4.44 -8.45 -7.17
CA GLU A 36 -5.65 -8.15 -6.40
C GLU A 36 -6.91 -8.59 -7.17
N SER A 37 -7.04 -8.23 -8.45
CA SER A 37 -8.19 -8.56 -9.28
C SER A 37 -8.37 -10.06 -9.52
N THR A 38 -7.29 -10.84 -9.45
CA THR A 38 -7.31 -12.30 -9.59
C THR A 38 -7.37 -13.04 -8.25
N GLY A 39 -7.56 -12.32 -7.14
CA GLY A 39 -7.68 -12.90 -5.79
C GLY A 39 -6.37 -13.38 -5.18
N GLN A 40 -5.23 -13.06 -5.78
CA GLN A 40 -3.90 -13.39 -5.25
C GLN A 40 -3.48 -12.36 -4.21
N ILE A 41 -4.18 -12.35 -3.07
CA ILE A 41 -4.10 -11.30 -2.06
C ILE A 41 -2.69 -11.13 -1.49
N SER A 42 -2.02 -12.24 -1.13
CA SER A 42 -0.67 -12.19 -0.55
C SER A 42 0.37 -11.62 -1.53
N ALA A 43 0.25 -11.95 -2.82
CA ALA A 43 1.14 -11.41 -3.86
C ALA A 43 0.89 -9.90 -4.05
N ALA A 44 -0.36 -9.47 -4.08
CA ALA A 44 -0.72 -8.06 -4.16
C ALA A 44 -0.19 -7.26 -2.95
N ILE A 45 -0.36 -7.76 -1.73
CA ILE A 45 0.18 -7.14 -0.51
C ILE A 45 1.69 -6.96 -0.63
N SER A 46 2.42 -8.02 -1.02
CA SER A 46 3.89 -7.97 -1.15
C SER A 46 4.35 -6.88 -2.10
N LEU A 47 3.69 -6.71 -3.25
CA LEU A 47 4.03 -5.68 -4.22
C LEU A 47 3.67 -4.27 -3.72
N TYR A 48 2.50 -4.08 -3.13
CA TYR A 48 2.13 -2.79 -2.54
C TYR A 48 3.06 -2.40 -1.38
N GLU A 49 3.49 -3.34 -0.55
CA GLU A 49 4.49 -3.08 0.50
C GLU A 49 5.85 -2.69 -0.06
N GLN A 50 6.26 -3.31 -1.17
CA GLN A 50 7.49 -2.94 -1.85
C GLN A 50 7.42 -1.49 -2.36
N ILE A 51 6.31 -1.11 -2.97
CA ILE A 51 6.08 0.28 -3.43
C ILE A 51 6.09 1.24 -2.24
N ALA A 52 5.46 0.86 -1.13
CA ALA A 52 5.34 1.69 0.07
C ALA A 52 6.68 2.03 0.74
N LYS A 53 7.74 1.25 0.51
CA LYS A 53 9.10 1.55 1.00
C LYS A 53 9.71 2.77 0.34
N GLU A 54 9.32 3.06 -0.90
CA GLU A 54 9.92 4.13 -1.70
C GLU A 54 8.96 5.31 -1.94
N ALA A 55 7.66 5.06 -1.89
CA ALA A 55 6.63 6.06 -2.13
C ALA A 55 5.45 5.83 -1.18
N SER A 56 4.86 6.91 -0.68
CA SER A 56 3.72 6.85 0.22
C SER A 56 2.59 7.71 -0.33
N SER A 57 1.41 7.13 -0.46
CA SER A 57 0.19 7.84 -0.84
C SER A 57 -1.01 7.31 -0.06
N SER A 58 -2.04 8.14 0.07
CA SER A 58 -3.28 7.75 0.73
C SER A 58 -3.91 6.53 0.06
N ASN A 59 -3.99 6.50 -1.26
CA ASN A 59 -4.54 5.38 -2.02
C ASN A 59 -3.74 4.09 -1.84
N LEU A 60 -2.40 4.16 -1.82
CA LEU A 60 -1.55 3.00 -1.61
C LEU A 60 -1.82 2.36 -0.25
N HIS A 61 -1.85 3.17 0.82
CA HIS A 61 -2.14 2.68 2.15
C HIS A 61 -3.59 2.21 2.29
N GLY A 62 -4.54 2.87 1.62
CA GLY A 62 -5.94 2.42 1.56
C GLY A 62 -6.09 1.05 0.90
N ASN A 63 -5.40 0.82 -0.22
CA ASN A 63 -5.38 -0.49 -0.89
C ASN A 63 -4.76 -1.58 -0.01
N LEU A 64 -3.63 -1.29 0.63
CA LEU A 64 -3.02 -2.21 1.61
C LEU A 64 -3.98 -2.52 2.76
N ALA A 65 -4.65 -1.52 3.31
CA ALA A 65 -5.61 -1.72 4.38
C ALA A 65 -6.77 -2.63 3.97
N ASN A 66 -7.32 -2.43 2.77
CA ASN A 66 -8.37 -3.29 2.21
C ASN A 66 -7.90 -4.74 2.05
N LEU A 67 -6.69 -4.95 1.58
CA LEU A 67 -6.13 -6.30 1.38
C LEU A 67 -5.83 -6.99 2.71
N TYR A 68 -5.31 -6.27 3.69
CA TYR A 68 -5.13 -6.81 5.05
C TYR A 68 -6.46 -7.15 5.71
N PHE A 69 -7.50 -6.34 5.50
CA PHE A 69 -8.85 -6.67 5.95
C PHE A 69 -9.37 -7.97 5.33
N LYS A 70 -9.23 -8.13 3.99
CA LYS A 70 -9.59 -9.36 3.27
C LYS A 70 -8.83 -10.59 3.76
N SER A 71 -7.62 -10.40 4.28
CA SER A 71 -6.78 -11.46 4.86
C SER A 71 -7.02 -11.68 6.35
N GLU A 72 -8.02 -11.00 6.93
CA GLU A 72 -8.35 -11.03 8.37
C GLU A 72 -7.20 -10.52 9.27
N ASP A 73 -6.24 -9.80 8.71
CA ASP A 73 -5.20 -9.11 9.45
C ASP A 73 -5.66 -7.69 9.82
N TYR A 74 -6.58 -7.64 10.76
CA TYR A 74 -7.25 -6.41 11.17
C TYR A 74 -6.29 -5.39 11.78
N GLY A 75 -5.25 -5.84 12.47
CA GLY A 75 -4.23 -4.95 13.05
C GLY A 75 -3.48 -4.15 11.99
N ARG A 76 -2.97 -4.83 10.95
CA ARG A 76 -2.30 -4.16 9.82
C ARG A 76 -3.27 -3.36 8.95
N SER A 77 -4.51 -3.80 8.83
CA SER A 77 -5.56 -3.05 8.15
C SER A 77 -5.80 -1.70 8.84
N ILE A 78 -6.03 -1.68 10.14
CA ILE A 78 -6.22 -0.46 10.95
C ILE A 78 -5.02 0.48 10.82
N LEU A 79 -3.80 -0.05 10.92
CA LEU A 79 -2.57 0.73 10.78
C LEU A 79 -2.51 1.45 9.42
N ASN A 80 -2.82 0.74 8.34
CA ASN A 80 -2.75 1.29 6.99
C ASN A 80 -3.90 2.29 6.70
N TYR A 81 -5.13 2.08 7.20
CA TYR A 81 -6.17 3.11 7.12
C TYR A 81 -5.76 4.40 7.86
N ARG A 82 -5.13 4.29 9.02
CA ARG A 82 -4.62 5.47 9.74
C ARG A 82 -3.53 6.19 8.95
N LYS A 83 -2.61 5.46 8.32
CA LYS A 83 -1.60 6.06 7.42
C LYS A 83 -2.25 6.74 6.22
N ALA A 84 -3.25 6.12 5.60
CA ALA A 84 -4.00 6.71 4.50
C ALA A 84 -4.69 8.01 4.91
N LEU A 85 -5.35 8.03 6.05
CA LEU A 85 -6.05 9.21 6.59
C LEU A 85 -5.09 10.31 7.05
N ASN A 86 -3.88 9.99 7.50
CA ASN A 86 -2.87 11.00 7.78
C ASN A 86 -2.43 11.76 6.51
N LEU A 87 -2.53 11.13 5.34
CA LEU A 87 -2.20 11.74 4.05
C LEU A 87 -3.40 12.39 3.36
N ASP A 88 -4.62 11.90 3.63
CA ASP A 88 -5.89 12.42 3.11
C ASP A 88 -6.96 12.27 4.19
N ASN A 89 -7.05 13.28 5.06
CA ASN A 89 -7.95 13.25 6.23
C ASN A 89 -9.45 13.32 5.88
N ASP A 90 -9.79 13.76 4.68
CA ASP A 90 -11.19 13.96 4.26
C ASP A 90 -11.78 12.74 3.56
N ASN A 91 -11.03 11.66 3.40
CA ASN A 91 -11.47 10.45 2.72
C ASN A 91 -12.50 9.69 3.58
N ARG A 92 -13.78 9.83 3.22
CA ARG A 92 -14.90 9.23 3.96
C ARG A 92 -14.89 7.70 3.94
N ASP A 93 -14.49 7.11 2.83
CA ASP A 93 -14.45 5.65 2.69
C ASP A 93 -13.42 5.04 3.63
N PHE A 94 -12.25 5.67 3.75
CA PHE A 94 -11.22 5.21 4.68
C PHE A 94 -11.62 5.41 6.14
N HIS A 95 -12.33 6.48 6.49
CA HIS A 95 -12.90 6.65 7.82
C HIS A 95 -13.92 5.55 8.14
N TYR A 96 -14.85 5.29 7.23
CA TYR A 96 -15.85 4.25 7.40
C TYR A 96 -15.21 2.88 7.57
N ASN A 97 -14.28 2.52 6.67
CA ASN A 97 -13.59 1.23 6.69
C ASN A 97 -12.74 1.04 7.95
N LEU A 98 -12.10 2.10 8.44
CA LEU A 98 -11.35 2.07 9.70
C LEU A 98 -12.26 1.72 10.87
N VAL A 99 -13.39 2.42 11.02
CA VAL A 99 -14.36 2.17 12.10
C VAL A 99 -14.94 0.76 12.00
N PHE A 100 -15.26 0.32 10.79
CA PHE A 100 -15.78 -1.02 10.55
C PHE A 100 -14.77 -2.11 10.95
N THR A 101 -13.51 -1.95 10.54
CA THR A 101 -12.43 -2.89 10.89
C THR A 101 -12.17 -2.95 12.39
N GLN A 102 -12.21 -1.80 13.07
CA GLN A 102 -12.06 -1.73 14.53
C GLN A 102 -13.18 -2.47 15.26
N LYS A 103 -14.41 -2.34 14.75
CA LYS A 103 -15.56 -3.04 15.29
C LYS A 103 -15.41 -4.56 15.13
N ASP A 104 -15.06 -5.05 13.95
CA ASP A 104 -14.87 -6.48 13.69
C ASP A 104 -13.79 -7.07 14.61
N LEU A 105 -12.64 -6.40 14.75
CA LEU A 105 -11.59 -6.83 15.67
C LEU A 105 -12.10 -6.91 17.12
N SER A 106 -12.82 -5.89 17.56
CA SER A 106 -13.39 -5.84 18.93
C SER A 106 -14.38 -6.97 19.19
N ASP A 107 -15.23 -7.29 18.23
CA ASP A 107 -16.19 -8.39 18.32
C ASP A 107 -15.47 -9.75 18.41
N ILE A 108 -14.44 -9.98 17.61
CA ILE A 108 -13.63 -11.20 17.64
C ILE A 108 -12.95 -11.37 19.01
N MET A 109 -12.35 -10.32 19.54
CA MET A 109 -11.68 -10.34 20.85
C MET A 109 -12.68 -10.68 21.96
N ARG A 110 -13.86 -10.08 21.97
CA ARG A 110 -14.92 -10.37 22.94
C ARG A 110 -15.35 -11.82 22.90
N PHE A 111 -15.59 -12.39 21.71
CA PHE A 111 -15.97 -13.80 21.58
C PHE A 111 -14.86 -14.76 22.06
N SER A 112 -13.59 -14.41 21.81
CA SER A 112 -12.47 -15.22 22.29
C SER A 112 -12.38 -15.23 23.82
N ASP A 113 -12.61 -14.10 24.49
CA ASP A 113 -12.59 -13.98 25.94
C ASP A 113 -13.75 -14.75 26.56
N GLU A 114 -14.95 -14.70 25.98
CA GLU A 114 -16.11 -15.47 26.41
C GLU A 114 -15.89 -17.00 26.30
N ALA A 115 -15.19 -17.43 25.24
CA ALA A 115 -14.87 -18.83 25.02
C ALA A 115 -13.85 -19.38 26.05
N VAL A 116 -12.87 -18.55 26.45
CA VAL A 116 -11.86 -18.92 27.47
C VAL A 116 -12.42 -18.93 28.88
N SER A 117 -13.46 -18.14 29.18
CA SER A 117 -14.08 -18.02 30.49
C SER A 117 -15.08 -19.13 30.81
N ARG A 118 -15.35 -20.03 29.89
CA ARG A 118 -16.24 -21.18 30.03
C ARG A 118 -15.48 -22.46 30.31
#